data_fd3ebd6a85767175d6a5f77b393b3184
#
_entry.id   fd3ebd6a85767175d6a5f77b393b3184
#
_cell.length_a   1.000
_cell.length_b   1.000
_cell.length_c   1.000
_cell.angle_alpha   90.00
_cell.angle_beta   90.00
_cell.angle_gamma   90.00
#
_symmetry.space_group_name_H-M   'P 1'
#
loop_
_entity.id
_entity.type
_entity.pdbx_description
1 polymer ?
#
loop_
_entity_poly.entity_id
_entity_poly.type
_entity_poly.pdbx_seq_one_letter_code
_entity_poly.pdbx_strand_id
1 'polypeptide(L)'
;MANPDNAFTGETTPRRTEKTLADQAYKAMREDLLGGRLLPGSRLRLGEVQLRYGLGMSPVREALMRLASEGLVVADGQRGFSVASISLDELLDVTRTRGRIEALAMRDAIAHGNADWEANMMAAFHRLTRAPVPANAEDTEIANTWEARHQEFHQALVAACGSPWMRRLHTQLMEHSERYRRVRLFHVTPSAVLLRDVEKEHAAIMKAALARNPDKACELMQAHLRRTETMVEAQWRQGT
;
A
#
# COMPACT_ATOMS: atom_id res chain seq x y z
N MET A 1 32.22 -55.18 -19.58
CA MET A 1 33.01 -54.09 -18.97
C MET A 1 32.13 -52.90 -18.87
N ALA A 2 31.72 -52.59 -17.67
CA ALA A 2 30.84 -51.49 -17.31
C ALA A 2 31.67 -50.23 -17.22
N ASN A 3 31.11 -49.10 -17.64
CA ASN A 3 31.64 -47.79 -17.30
C ASN A 3 30.59 -47.07 -16.46
N PRO A 4 30.93 -46.69 -15.23
CA PRO A 4 30.02 -46.05 -14.33
C PRO A 4 30.14 -44.50 -14.38
N ASP A 5 29.10 -43.88 -13.89
CA ASP A 5 29.06 -42.61 -13.21
C ASP A 5 29.44 -41.32 -13.99
N ASN A 6 28.37 -40.63 -14.36
CA ASN A 6 28.45 -39.17 -14.34
C ASN A 6 27.27 -38.58 -13.51
N ALA A 7 27.51 -38.53 -12.20
CA ALA A 7 26.62 -37.89 -11.26
C ALA A 7 26.81 -36.37 -11.40
N PHE A 8 25.87 -35.67 -12.06
CA PHE A 8 25.75 -34.21 -12.02
C PHE A 8 25.20 -33.81 -10.66
N THR A 9 26.08 -33.58 -9.70
CA THR A 9 25.76 -32.86 -8.47
C THR A 9 25.81 -31.36 -8.78
N GLY A 10 24.73 -30.82 -9.35
CA GLY A 10 24.53 -29.39 -9.46
C GLY A 10 24.04 -28.79 -8.14
N GLU A 11 24.96 -28.35 -7.30
CA GLU A 11 24.63 -27.42 -6.22
C GLU A 11 24.12 -26.11 -6.84
N THR A 12 22.81 -25.95 -6.90
CA THR A 12 22.18 -24.68 -7.20
C THR A 12 22.28 -23.78 -5.98
N THR A 13 23.35 -23.03 -5.88
CA THR A 13 23.45 -21.87 -5.00
C THR A 13 22.27 -20.95 -5.32
N PRO A 14 21.44 -20.51 -4.34
CA PRO A 14 20.34 -19.60 -4.61
C PRO A 14 20.94 -18.30 -5.14
N ARG A 15 20.74 -18.01 -6.43
CA ARG A 15 21.06 -16.72 -7.02
C ARG A 15 20.32 -15.64 -6.21
N ARG A 16 21.06 -14.87 -5.47
CA ARG A 16 20.63 -13.57 -4.96
C ARG A 16 20.13 -12.80 -6.18
N THR A 17 18.81 -12.64 -6.32
CA THR A 17 18.23 -11.87 -7.41
C THR A 17 18.67 -10.42 -7.25
N GLU A 18 19.72 -10.04 -8.00
CA GLU A 18 20.05 -8.63 -8.15
C GLU A 18 18.80 -7.93 -8.69
N LYS A 19 18.38 -6.87 -8.01
CA LYS A 19 17.22 -6.07 -8.44
C LYS A 19 17.51 -5.53 -9.83
N THR A 20 16.68 -5.87 -10.81
CA THR A 20 16.85 -5.39 -12.18
C THR A 20 16.69 -3.86 -12.23
N LEU A 21 17.22 -3.23 -13.29
CA LEU A 21 17.01 -1.80 -13.53
C LEU A 21 15.51 -1.48 -13.65
N ALA A 22 14.70 -2.41 -14.16
CA ALA A 22 13.25 -2.27 -14.21
C ALA A 22 12.61 -2.31 -12.81
N ASP A 23 13.10 -3.15 -11.89
CA ASP A 23 12.63 -3.16 -10.49
C ASP A 23 13.01 -1.89 -9.75
N GLN A 24 14.20 -1.34 -10.03
CA GLN A 24 14.63 -0.05 -9.46
C GLN A 24 13.75 1.09 -9.99
N ALA A 25 13.51 1.14 -11.30
CA ALA A 25 12.62 2.11 -11.93
C ALA A 25 11.20 2.03 -11.36
N TYR A 26 10.64 0.82 -11.30
CA TYR A 26 9.30 0.58 -10.76
C TYR A 26 9.17 1.08 -9.32
N LYS A 27 10.12 0.70 -8.45
CA LYS A 27 10.09 1.11 -7.04
C LYS A 27 10.15 2.64 -6.89
N ALA A 28 11.11 3.29 -7.57
CA ALA A 28 11.29 4.74 -7.48
C ALA A 28 10.07 5.50 -8.03
N MET A 29 9.54 5.08 -9.19
CA MET A 29 8.35 5.70 -9.76
C MET A 29 7.10 5.48 -8.89
N ARG A 30 6.96 4.29 -8.30
CA ARG A 30 5.85 3.98 -7.40
C ARG A 30 5.89 4.84 -6.14
N GLU A 31 7.06 5.02 -5.54
CA GLU A 31 7.25 5.93 -4.41
C GLU A 31 6.91 7.38 -4.78
N ASP A 32 7.27 7.84 -5.99
CA ASP A 32 6.95 9.17 -6.48
C ASP A 32 5.45 9.36 -6.77
N LEU A 33 4.79 8.33 -7.31
CA LEU A 33 3.35 8.33 -7.56
C LEU A 33 2.55 8.36 -6.25
N LEU A 34 2.88 7.47 -5.33
CA LEU A 34 2.20 7.39 -4.04
C LEU A 34 2.53 8.62 -3.17
N GLY A 35 3.77 9.11 -3.26
CA GLY A 35 4.22 10.32 -2.56
C GLY A 35 3.71 11.65 -3.15
N GLY A 36 2.94 11.62 -4.25
CA GLY A 36 2.42 12.84 -4.88
C GLY A 36 3.46 13.68 -5.63
N ARG A 37 4.71 13.22 -5.77
CA ARG A 37 5.75 13.89 -6.56
C ARG A 37 5.49 13.80 -8.08
N LEU A 38 4.72 12.79 -8.50
CA LEU A 38 4.11 12.70 -9.81
C LEU A 38 2.61 12.95 -9.64
N LEU A 39 2.15 14.11 -10.13
CA LEU A 39 0.80 14.59 -9.88
C LEU A 39 -0.26 13.75 -10.61
N PRO A 40 -1.42 13.45 -10.01
CA PRO A 40 -2.53 12.81 -10.68
C PRO A 40 -2.92 13.52 -11.98
N GLY A 41 -3.15 12.73 -13.04
CA GLY A 41 -3.50 13.23 -14.37
C GLY A 41 -2.32 13.79 -15.18
N SER A 42 -1.13 13.95 -14.60
CA SER A 42 0.04 14.49 -15.32
C SER A 42 0.56 13.48 -16.36
N ARG A 43 1.06 14.01 -17.49
CA ARG A 43 1.69 13.19 -18.53
C ARG A 43 3.09 12.74 -18.10
N LEU A 44 3.39 11.47 -18.37
CA LEU A 44 4.69 10.86 -18.14
C LEU A 44 5.41 10.69 -19.50
N ARG A 45 6.11 11.75 -19.92
CA ARG A 45 6.89 11.71 -21.16
C ARG A 45 8.14 10.86 -20.94
N LEU A 46 8.31 9.82 -21.76
CA LEU A 46 9.38 8.84 -21.57
C LEU A 46 10.76 9.47 -21.43
N GLY A 47 11.09 10.50 -22.25
CA GLY A 47 12.38 11.20 -22.18
C GLY A 47 12.59 11.93 -20.85
N GLU A 48 11.55 12.58 -20.31
CA GLU A 48 11.61 13.27 -19.02
C GLU A 48 11.77 12.26 -17.86
N VAL A 49 11.04 11.13 -17.94
CA VAL A 49 11.12 10.04 -16.97
C VAL A 49 12.51 9.40 -16.97
N GLN A 50 13.08 9.16 -18.15
CA GLN A 50 14.45 8.65 -18.26
C GLN A 50 15.49 9.58 -17.61
N LEU A 51 15.40 10.88 -17.86
CA LEU A 51 16.28 11.88 -17.25
C LEU A 51 16.12 11.94 -15.74
N ARG A 52 14.86 11.92 -15.25
CA ARG A 52 14.55 12.00 -13.82
C ARG A 52 15.13 10.83 -13.01
N TYR A 53 15.09 9.63 -13.55
CA TYR A 53 15.54 8.42 -12.85
C TYR A 53 16.92 7.91 -13.29
N GLY A 54 17.55 8.55 -14.28
CA GLY A 54 18.86 8.13 -14.79
C GLY A 54 18.87 6.74 -15.43
N LEU A 55 17.74 6.31 -16.02
CA LEU A 55 17.55 4.95 -16.53
C LEU A 55 17.23 4.94 -18.04
N GLY A 56 17.58 3.84 -18.71
CA GLY A 56 17.32 3.67 -20.13
C GLY A 56 15.81 3.46 -20.45
N MET A 57 15.48 3.51 -21.74
CA MET A 57 14.10 3.40 -22.24
C MET A 57 13.42 2.09 -21.84
N SER A 58 14.11 0.95 -21.96
CA SER A 58 13.54 -0.37 -21.72
C SER A 58 13.09 -0.55 -20.27
N PRO A 59 13.95 -0.35 -19.24
CA PRO A 59 13.52 -0.48 -17.85
C PRO A 59 12.45 0.52 -17.44
N VAL A 60 12.48 1.76 -17.96
CA VAL A 60 11.44 2.77 -17.70
C VAL A 60 10.09 2.32 -18.26
N ARG A 61 10.06 1.83 -19.51
CA ARG A 61 8.83 1.38 -20.15
C ARG A 61 8.24 0.15 -19.44
N GLU A 62 9.08 -0.81 -19.05
CA GLU A 62 8.66 -1.98 -18.29
C GLU A 62 8.05 -1.57 -16.93
N ALA A 63 8.70 -0.67 -16.21
CA ALA A 63 8.19 -0.15 -14.95
C ALA A 63 6.83 0.56 -15.13
N LEU A 64 6.68 1.41 -16.16
CA LEU A 64 5.41 2.08 -16.46
C LEU A 64 4.30 1.10 -16.83
N MET A 65 4.60 0.04 -17.56
CA MET A 65 3.62 -1.00 -17.89
C MET A 65 3.17 -1.78 -16.64
N ARG A 66 4.08 -2.07 -15.70
CA ARG A 66 3.74 -2.68 -14.41
C ARG A 66 2.84 -1.75 -13.59
N LEU A 67 3.19 -0.47 -13.49
CA LEU A 67 2.37 0.54 -12.81
C LEU A 67 1.00 0.72 -13.47
N ALA A 68 0.91 0.53 -14.80
CA ALA A 68 -0.36 0.55 -15.52
C ALA A 68 -1.23 -0.67 -15.20
N SER A 69 -0.62 -1.86 -15.04
CA SER A 69 -1.37 -3.06 -14.62
C SER A 69 -1.89 -2.97 -13.17
N GLU A 70 -1.30 -2.09 -12.36
CA GLU A 70 -1.73 -1.78 -10.99
C GLU A 70 -2.75 -0.61 -10.94
N GLY A 71 -3.06 0.01 -12.08
CA GLY A 71 -3.96 1.17 -12.14
C GLY A 71 -3.38 2.49 -11.60
N LEU A 72 -2.07 2.55 -11.32
CA LEU A 72 -1.39 3.77 -10.88
C LEU A 72 -1.01 4.69 -12.04
N VAL A 73 -0.87 4.12 -13.23
CA VAL A 73 -0.56 4.79 -14.50
C VAL A 73 -1.60 4.37 -15.53
N VAL A 74 -1.98 5.27 -16.42
CA VAL A 74 -2.79 4.99 -17.59
C VAL A 74 -1.88 4.92 -18.80
N ALA A 75 -1.91 3.79 -19.52
CA ALA A 75 -1.22 3.62 -20.80
C ALA A 75 -2.21 3.93 -21.92
N ASP A 76 -1.97 5.04 -22.62
CA ASP A 76 -2.70 5.38 -23.86
C ASP A 76 -1.78 5.05 -25.04
N GLY A 77 -2.15 4.05 -25.82
CA GLY A 77 -1.29 3.48 -26.88
C GLY A 77 -0.76 4.50 -27.89
N GLN A 78 -1.46 5.59 -28.13
CA GLN A 78 -1.03 6.66 -29.04
C GLN A 78 -0.46 7.89 -28.31
N ARG A 79 -0.81 8.10 -27.05
CA ARG A 79 -0.46 9.29 -26.27
C ARG A 79 0.59 9.06 -25.19
N GLY A 80 1.05 7.81 -25.04
CA GLY A 80 2.07 7.42 -24.05
C GLY A 80 1.48 7.08 -22.69
N PHE A 81 2.04 7.63 -21.63
CA PHE A 81 1.66 7.33 -20.26
C PHE A 81 1.21 8.60 -19.52
N SER A 82 0.28 8.45 -18.59
CA SER A 82 -0.09 9.49 -17.64
C SER A 82 -0.31 8.88 -16.25
N VAL A 83 -0.14 9.69 -15.23
CA VAL A 83 -0.51 9.30 -13.86
C VAL A 83 -2.04 9.14 -13.82
N ALA A 84 -2.52 8.04 -13.24
CA ALA A 84 -3.97 7.85 -13.08
C ALA A 84 -4.55 9.03 -12.29
N SER A 85 -5.67 9.58 -12.76
CA SER A 85 -6.39 10.63 -12.05
C SER A 85 -6.95 10.08 -10.73
N ILE A 86 -7.27 10.97 -9.81
CA ILE A 86 -8.02 10.65 -8.59
C ILE A 86 -9.38 11.36 -8.65
N SER A 87 -10.41 10.72 -8.12
CA SER A 87 -11.76 11.27 -8.04
C SER A 87 -12.43 10.89 -6.73
N LEU A 88 -13.44 11.68 -6.34
CA LEU A 88 -14.22 11.37 -5.15
C LEU A 88 -14.99 10.05 -5.32
N ASP A 89 -15.58 9.82 -6.49
CA ASP A 89 -16.32 8.59 -6.78
C ASP A 89 -15.43 7.34 -6.69
N GLU A 90 -14.18 7.42 -7.20
CA GLU A 90 -13.21 6.34 -7.06
C GLU A 90 -12.82 6.13 -5.59
N LEU A 91 -12.59 7.19 -4.80
CA LEU A 91 -12.31 7.08 -3.38
C LEU A 91 -13.43 6.32 -2.64
N LEU A 92 -14.69 6.71 -2.89
CA LEU A 92 -15.85 6.08 -2.27
C LEU A 92 -15.97 4.61 -2.64
N ASP A 93 -15.71 4.27 -3.91
CA ASP A 93 -15.78 2.89 -4.38
C ASP A 93 -14.62 2.03 -3.83
N VAL A 94 -13.39 2.54 -3.89
CA VAL A 94 -12.20 1.86 -3.32
C VAL A 94 -12.39 1.62 -1.82
N THR A 95 -12.87 2.62 -1.07
CA THR A 95 -13.09 2.49 0.38
C THR A 95 -14.15 1.43 0.70
N ARG A 96 -15.28 1.45 0.00
CA ARG A 96 -16.36 0.45 0.17
C ARG A 96 -15.89 -0.96 -0.18
N THR A 97 -15.19 -1.10 -1.31
CA THR A 97 -14.67 -2.40 -1.77
C THR A 97 -13.61 -2.93 -0.81
N ARG A 98 -12.68 -2.06 -0.38
CA ARG A 98 -11.68 -2.41 0.62
C ARG A 98 -12.34 -2.89 1.91
N GLY A 99 -13.33 -2.16 2.43
CA GLY A 99 -14.02 -2.53 3.66
C GLY A 99 -14.66 -3.93 3.61
N ARG A 100 -15.20 -4.34 2.45
CA ARG A 100 -15.76 -5.68 2.25
C ARG A 100 -14.67 -6.76 2.22
N ILE A 101 -13.60 -6.56 1.44
CA ILE A 101 -12.49 -7.52 1.34
C ILE A 101 -11.76 -7.64 2.66
N GLU A 102 -11.46 -6.53 3.33
CA GLU A 102 -10.76 -6.50 4.61
C GLU A 102 -11.58 -7.19 5.72
N ALA A 103 -12.89 -6.98 5.77
CA ALA A 103 -13.76 -7.67 6.72
C ALA A 103 -13.76 -9.20 6.52
N LEU A 104 -13.84 -9.67 5.27
CA LEU A 104 -13.77 -11.11 4.97
C LEU A 104 -12.40 -11.68 5.35
N ALA A 105 -11.32 -11.01 4.96
CA ALA A 105 -9.96 -11.45 5.26
C ALA A 105 -9.66 -11.43 6.78
N MET A 106 -10.15 -10.44 7.51
CA MET A 106 -10.02 -10.38 8.98
C MET A 106 -10.78 -11.49 9.69
N ARG A 107 -12.01 -11.78 9.27
CA ARG A 107 -12.79 -12.90 9.85
C ARG A 107 -12.03 -14.21 9.69
N ASP A 108 -11.53 -14.46 8.50
CA ASP A 108 -10.75 -15.66 8.21
C ASP A 108 -9.44 -15.70 9.01
N ALA A 109 -8.70 -14.58 9.07
CA ALA A 109 -7.48 -14.49 9.86
C ALA A 109 -7.72 -14.66 11.37
N ILE A 110 -8.79 -14.12 11.92
CA ILE A 110 -9.14 -14.29 13.34
C ILE A 110 -9.52 -15.74 13.65
N ALA A 111 -10.17 -16.44 12.71
CA ALA A 111 -10.53 -17.85 12.87
C ALA A 111 -9.33 -18.79 12.85
N HIS A 112 -8.34 -18.52 11.98
CA HIS A 112 -7.22 -19.43 11.71
C HIS A 112 -5.87 -18.98 12.28
N GLY A 113 -5.76 -17.73 12.77
CA GLY A 113 -4.52 -17.19 13.30
C GLY A 113 -4.02 -17.95 14.53
N ASN A 114 -2.73 -18.14 14.63
CA ASN A 114 -2.02 -18.76 15.75
C ASN A 114 -1.28 -17.71 16.59
N ALA A 115 -0.52 -18.16 17.59
CA ALA A 115 0.27 -17.28 18.46
C ALA A 115 1.29 -16.44 17.70
N ASP A 116 1.89 -16.97 16.60
CA ASP A 116 2.83 -16.21 15.77
C ASP A 116 2.12 -15.08 15.03
N TRP A 117 0.91 -15.31 14.52
CA TRP A 117 0.10 -14.25 13.92
C TRP A 117 -0.23 -13.15 14.94
N GLU A 118 -0.61 -13.50 16.16
CA GLU A 118 -0.88 -12.54 17.24
C GLU A 118 0.38 -11.73 17.57
N ALA A 119 1.53 -12.40 17.75
CA ALA A 119 2.80 -11.74 18.03
C ALA A 119 3.23 -10.79 16.90
N ASN A 120 3.10 -11.21 15.64
CA ASN A 120 3.42 -10.39 14.47
C ASN A 120 2.52 -9.15 14.37
N MET A 121 1.22 -9.29 14.64
CA MET A 121 0.26 -8.19 14.66
C MET A 121 0.58 -7.19 15.77
N MET A 122 0.90 -7.65 16.97
CA MET A 122 1.32 -6.80 18.09
C MET A 122 2.63 -6.06 17.78
N ALA A 123 3.60 -6.74 17.18
CA ALA A 123 4.87 -6.15 16.77
C ALA A 123 4.66 -5.08 15.67
N ALA A 124 3.80 -5.33 14.69
CA ALA A 124 3.45 -4.36 13.64
C ALA A 124 2.76 -3.13 14.24
N PHE A 125 1.81 -3.33 15.15
CA PHE A 125 1.16 -2.23 15.88
C PHE A 125 2.18 -1.41 16.68
N HIS A 126 3.07 -2.06 17.43
CA HIS A 126 4.12 -1.36 18.20
C HIS A 126 5.02 -0.51 17.30
N ARG A 127 5.43 -1.05 16.13
CA ARG A 127 6.23 -0.27 15.16
C ARG A 127 5.45 0.93 14.62
N LEU A 128 4.15 0.79 14.38
CA LEU A 128 3.31 1.89 13.93
C LEU A 128 3.19 3.01 14.99
N THR A 129 2.98 2.66 16.26
CA THR A 129 2.87 3.65 17.35
C THR A 129 4.19 4.40 17.61
N ARG A 130 5.32 3.81 17.21
CA ARG A 130 6.64 4.43 17.30
C ARG A 130 7.05 5.21 16.05
N ALA A 131 6.31 5.08 14.97
CA ALA A 131 6.59 5.83 13.76
C ALA A 131 6.27 7.32 13.95
N PRO A 132 7.19 8.22 13.60
CA PRO A 132 6.91 9.64 13.68
C PRO A 132 5.76 10.01 12.72
N VAL A 133 4.88 10.89 13.19
CA VAL A 133 3.76 11.41 12.38
C VAL A 133 4.24 12.66 11.64
N PRO A 134 4.00 12.80 10.32
CA PRO A 134 4.40 14.00 9.59
C PRO A 134 3.67 15.23 10.13
N ALA A 135 4.41 16.31 10.38
CA ALA A 135 3.88 17.57 10.89
C ALA A 135 3.37 18.48 9.75
N ASN A 136 3.90 18.31 8.54
CA ASN A 136 3.55 19.12 7.37
C ASN A 136 3.75 18.33 6.06
N ALA A 137 3.39 18.95 4.94
CA ALA A 137 3.50 18.36 3.61
C ALA A 137 4.94 18.10 3.15
N GLU A 138 5.92 18.78 3.73
CA GLU A 138 7.34 18.69 3.35
C GLU A 138 8.02 17.47 3.98
N ASP A 139 7.44 16.91 5.04
CA ASP A 139 7.95 15.75 5.79
C ASP A 139 7.78 14.42 5.02
N THR A 140 8.18 14.40 3.75
CA THR A 140 7.94 13.26 2.83
C THR A 140 8.54 11.95 3.34
N GLU A 141 9.75 11.96 3.92
CA GLU A 141 10.38 10.73 4.45
C GLU A 141 9.65 10.22 5.70
N ILE A 142 9.21 11.13 6.54
CA ILE A 142 8.40 10.80 7.72
C ILE A 142 7.06 10.21 7.28
N ALA A 143 6.40 10.84 6.30
CA ALA A 143 5.16 10.33 5.72
C ALA A 143 5.33 8.93 5.10
N ASN A 144 6.42 8.70 4.36
CA ASN A 144 6.73 7.38 3.80
C ASN A 144 6.95 6.33 4.89
N THR A 145 7.66 6.68 5.95
CA THR A 145 7.92 5.78 7.08
C THR A 145 6.61 5.44 7.78
N TRP A 146 5.79 6.44 8.08
CA TRP A 146 4.50 6.22 8.74
C TRP A 146 3.57 5.34 7.90
N GLU A 147 3.42 5.64 6.60
CA GLU A 147 2.57 4.84 5.70
C GLU A 147 3.07 3.39 5.58
N ALA A 148 4.38 3.16 5.50
CA ALA A 148 4.92 1.81 5.48
C ALA A 148 4.55 1.01 6.74
N ARG A 149 4.63 1.63 7.94
CA ARG A 149 4.22 1.01 9.20
C ARG A 149 2.71 0.82 9.31
N HIS A 150 1.94 1.78 8.79
CA HIS A 150 0.50 1.68 8.72
C HIS A 150 0.05 0.52 7.81
N GLN A 151 0.66 0.37 6.64
CA GLN A 151 0.42 -0.77 5.76
C GLN A 151 0.81 -2.10 6.41
N GLU A 152 1.98 -2.15 7.06
CA GLU A 152 2.46 -3.35 7.76
C GLU A 152 1.45 -3.82 8.82
N PHE A 153 0.88 -2.90 9.59
CA PHE A 153 -0.14 -3.22 10.59
C PHE A 153 -1.42 -3.80 9.95
N HIS A 154 -1.97 -3.15 8.92
CA HIS A 154 -3.16 -3.66 8.24
C HIS A 154 -2.92 -5.01 7.55
N GLN A 155 -1.74 -5.23 6.98
CA GLN A 155 -1.36 -6.52 6.41
C GLN A 155 -1.24 -7.60 7.49
N ALA A 156 -0.70 -7.27 8.66
CA ALA A 156 -0.58 -8.21 9.78
C ALA A 156 -1.96 -8.66 10.29
N LEU A 157 -2.96 -7.77 10.32
CA LEU A 157 -4.34 -8.11 10.72
C LEU A 157 -4.94 -9.24 9.86
N VAL A 158 -4.62 -9.28 8.57
CA VAL A 158 -5.18 -10.24 7.62
C VAL A 158 -4.20 -11.36 7.24
N ALA A 159 -3.01 -11.42 7.85
CA ALA A 159 -1.93 -12.32 7.42
C ALA A 159 -2.28 -13.81 7.54
N ALA A 160 -3.08 -14.19 8.53
CA ALA A 160 -3.55 -15.56 8.73
C ALA A 160 -4.77 -15.94 7.85
N CYS A 161 -5.25 -15.03 6.98
CA CYS A 161 -6.26 -15.35 5.99
C CYS A 161 -5.74 -16.41 5.02
N GLY A 162 -6.45 -17.54 4.92
CA GLY A 162 -6.08 -18.70 4.09
C GLY A 162 -6.11 -18.44 2.58
N SER A 163 -6.69 -17.30 2.12
CA SER A 163 -6.80 -16.98 0.70
C SER A 163 -5.69 -16.04 0.23
N PRO A 164 -4.71 -16.53 -0.57
CA PRO A 164 -3.69 -15.66 -1.17
C PRO A 164 -4.29 -14.58 -2.07
N TRP A 165 -5.41 -14.85 -2.74
CA TRP A 165 -6.11 -13.87 -3.57
C TRP A 165 -6.74 -12.74 -2.76
N MET A 166 -7.39 -13.05 -1.63
CA MET A 166 -7.93 -12.03 -0.74
C MET A 166 -6.82 -11.10 -0.21
N ARG A 167 -5.69 -11.67 0.22
CA ARG A 167 -4.55 -10.87 0.68
C ARG A 167 -3.98 -9.98 -0.43
N ARG A 168 -3.91 -10.48 -1.68
CA ARG A 168 -3.45 -9.70 -2.83
C ARG A 168 -4.40 -8.54 -3.13
N LEU A 169 -5.71 -8.80 -3.19
CA LEU A 169 -6.73 -7.76 -3.40
C LEU A 169 -6.74 -6.74 -2.27
N HIS A 170 -6.61 -7.18 -1.02
CA HIS A 170 -6.49 -6.30 0.14
C HIS A 170 -5.29 -5.35 -0.01
N THR A 171 -4.10 -5.88 -0.33
CA THR A 171 -2.90 -5.07 -0.54
C THR A 171 -3.10 -4.04 -1.65
N GLN A 172 -3.64 -4.45 -2.80
CA GLN A 172 -3.89 -3.57 -3.93
C GLN A 172 -4.87 -2.43 -3.56
N LEU A 173 -6.00 -2.74 -2.92
CA LEU A 173 -6.98 -1.73 -2.48
C LEU A 173 -6.40 -0.80 -1.42
N MET A 174 -5.54 -1.31 -0.55
CA MET A 174 -4.85 -0.51 0.46
C MET A 174 -3.89 0.50 -0.18
N GLU A 175 -3.15 0.09 -1.20
CA GLU A 175 -2.25 0.94 -1.98
C GLU A 175 -3.02 2.04 -2.73
N HIS A 176 -4.14 1.69 -3.35
CA HIS A 176 -5.03 2.70 -3.95
C HIS A 176 -5.53 3.70 -2.90
N SER A 177 -5.95 3.22 -1.73
CA SER A 177 -6.39 4.10 -0.62
C SER A 177 -5.27 5.02 -0.11
N GLU A 178 -3.99 4.61 -0.20
CA GLU A 178 -2.84 5.42 0.20
C GLU A 178 -2.76 6.73 -0.59
N ARG A 179 -3.02 6.71 -1.91
CA ARG A 179 -3.00 7.91 -2.75
C ARG A 179 -3.90 9.01 -2.17
N TYR A 180 -5.09 8.64 -1.73
CA TYR A 180 -6.05 9.58 -1.14
C TYR A 180 -5.63 10.03 0.27
N ARG A 181 -5.05 9.13 1.08
CA ARG A 181 -4.52 9.50 2.39
C ARG A 181 -3.36 10.47 2.27
N ARG A 182 -2.48 10.28 1.29
CA ARG A 182 -1.35 11.18 1.04
C ARG A 182 -1.80 12.56 0.57
N VAL A 183 -2.79 12.65 -0.30
CA VAL A 183 -3.41 13.92 -0.66
C VAL A 183 -3.89 14.63 0.61
N ARG A 184 -4.52 13.93 1.55
CA ARG A 184 -4.92 14.48 2.84
C ARG A 184 -3.75 14.98 3.67
N LEU A 185 -2.69 14.17 3.82
CA LEU A 185 -1.51 14.54 4.64
C LEU A 185 -0.76 15.75 4.06
N PHE A 186 -0.78 15.91 2.73
CA PHE A 186 -0.10 17.02 2.06
C PHE A 186 -0.90 18.32 1.98
N HIS A 187 -2.22 18.26 2.10
CA HIS A 187 -3.09 19.44 1.92
C HIS A 187 -3.79 19.92 3.19
N VAL A 188 -3.60 19.24 4.34
CA VAL A 188 -4.27 19.61 5.59
C VAL A 188 -3.34 20.31 6.54
N THR A 189 -3.84 21.42 7.12
CA THR A 189 -3.27 22.00 8.33
C THR A 189 -3.22 20.95 9.45
N PRO A 190 -2.10 20.86 10.19
CA PRO A 190 -1.86 19.83 11.22
C PRO A 190 -2.98 19.63 12.26
N SER A 191 -3.81 20.66 12.47
CA SER A 191 -4.92 20.65 13.43
C SER A 191 -6.01 19.61 13.15
N ALA A 192 -6.30 19.27 11.90
CA ALA A 192 -7.36 18.30 11.57
C ALA A 192 -6.89 16.85 11.75
N VAL A 193 -5.60 16.57 11.62
CA VAL A 193 -5.01 15.25 11.88
C VAL A 193 -4.96 14.96 13.38
N LEU A 194 -4.71 16.00 14.20
CA LEU A 194 -4.62 15.89 15.66
C LEU A 194 -5.96 15.61 16.35
N LEU A 195 -7.10 15.93 15.69
CA LEU A 195 -8.44 15.70 16.24
C LEU A 195 -8.87 14.23 16.17
N ARG A 196 -8.17 13.40 15.40
CA ARG A 196 -8.46 11.97 15.27
C ARG A 196 -7.36 11.14 15.91
N ASP A 197 -7.71 10.42 16.95
CA ASP A 197 -6.81 9.48 17.61
C ASP A 197 -6.74 8.15 16.84
N VAL A 198 -5.97 8.16 15.74
CA VAL A 198 -5.78 7.00 14.86
C VAL A 198 -5.13 5.83 15.62
N GLU A 199 -4.27 6.12 16.58
CA GLU A 199 -3.63 5.09 17.40
C GLU A 199 -4.66 4.34 18.25
N LYS A 200 -5.59 5.05 18.90
CA LYS A 200 -6.67 4.39 19.68
C LYS A 200 -7.58 3.54 18.79
N GLU A 201 -7.87 4.00 17.57
CA GLU A 201 -8.65 3.21 16.62
C GLU A 201 -7.94 1.89 16.27
N HIS A 202 -6.67 1.94 15.90
CA HIS A 202 -5.87 0.75 15.60
C HIS A 202 -5.72 -0.17 16.82
N ALA A 203 -5.49 0.40 18.02
CA ALA A 203 -5.44 -0.37 19.27
C ALA A 203 -6.75 -1.11 19.54
N ALA A 204 -7.90 -0.48 19.31
CA ALA A 204 -9.21 -1.10 19.51
C ALA A 204 -9.45 -2.25 18.52
N ILE A 205 -9.06 -2.08 17.25
CA ILE A 205 -9.15 -3.13 16.22
C ILE A 205 -8.27 -4.32 16.61
N MET A 206 -7.01 -4.08 16.96
CA MET A 206 -6.08 -5.12 17.38
C MET A 206 -6.61 -5.89 18.60
N LYS A 207 -7.08 -5.18 19.63
CA LYS A 207 -7.64 -5.80 20.84
C LYS A 207 -8.85 -6.70 20.53
N ALA A 208 -9.72 -6.27 19.63
CA ALA A 208 -10.86 -7.08 19.21
C ALA A 208 -10.42 -8.34 18.44
N ALA A 209 -9.40 -8.22 17.59
CA ALA A 209 -8.83 -9.36 16.87
C ALA A 209 -8.16 -10.37 17.82
N LEU A 210 -7.37 -9.91 18.78
CA LEU A 210 -6.72 -10.74 19.83
C LEU A 210 -7.78 -11.42 20.73
N ALA A 211 -8.88 -10.72 21.03
CA ALA A 211 -10.01 -11.29 21.78
C ALA A 211 -10.84 -12.28 20.96
N ARG A 212 -10.44 -12.63 19.74
CA ARG A 212 -11.17 -13.53 18.83
C ARG A 212 -12.61 -13.09 18.59
N ASN A 213 -12.87 -11.78 18.54
CA ASN A 213 -14.16 -11.20 18.25
C ASN A 213 -14.20 -10.59 16.84
N PRO A 214 -14.50 -11.40 15.79
CA PRO A 214 -14.45 -10.95 14.40
C PRO A 214 -15.51 -9.87 14.10
N ASP A 215 -16.69 -9.94 14.73
CA ASP A 215 -17.75 -8.96 14.50
C ASP A 215 -17.33 -7.58 14.99
N LYS A 216 -16.79 -7.51 16.21
CA LYS A 216 -16.30 -6.23 16.76
C LYS A 216 -15.08 -5.71 16.00
N ALA A 217 -14.16 -6.57 15.63
CA ALA A 217 -12.99 -6.18 14.84
C ALA A 217 -13.40 -5.59 13.48
N CYS A 218 -14.32 -6.22 12.76
CA CYS A 218 -14.84 -5.75 11.47
C CYS A 218 -15.65 -4.44 11.61
N GLU A 219 -16.48 -4.31 12.64
CA GLU A 219 -17.22 -3.06 12.94
C GLU A 219 -16.25 -1.88 13.12
N LEU A 220 -15.22 -2.07 13.95
CA LEU A 220 -14.22 -1.06 14.26
C LEU A 220 -13.39 -0.69 13.00
N MET A 221 -13.01 -1.69 12.19
CA MET A 221 -12.30 -1.47 10.94
C MET A 221 -13.15 -0.66 9.94
N GLN A 222 -14.41 -1.02 9.77
CA GLN A 222 -15.32 -0.27 8.91
C GLN A 222 -15.52 1.17 9.39
N ALA A 223 -15.61 1.41 10.71
CA ALA A 223 -15.68 2.74 11.27
C ALA A 223 -14.40 3.55 11.00
N HIS A 224 -13.22 2.90 11.14
CA HIS A 224 -11.93 3.48 10.83
C HIS A 224 -11.83 3.92 9.36
N LEU A 225 -12.21 3.06 8.43
CA LEU A 225 -12.19 3.36 6.99
C LEU A 225 -13.15 4.51 6.63
N ARG A 226 -14.40 4.48 7.14
CA ARG A 226 -15.39 5.56 6.92
C ARG A 226 -14.90 6.91 7.44
N ARG A 227 -14.28 6.96 8.62
CA ARG A 227 -13.73 8.22 9.13
C ARG A 227 -12.64 8.78 8.22
N THR A 228 -11.78 7.91 7.69
CA THR A 228 -10.75 8.32 6.72
C THR A 228 -11.39 8.86 5.44
N GLU A 229 -12.40 8.18 4.90
CA GLU A 229 -13.18 8.60 3.75
C GLU A 229 -13.79 10.00 3.96
N THR A 230 -14.54 10.18 5.06
CA THR A 230 -15.17 11.47 5.39
C THR A 230 -14.14 12.60 5.49
N MET A 231 -12.97 12.34 6.06
CA MET A 231 -11.92 13.36 6.17
C MET A 231 -11.34 13.74 4.81
N VAL A 232 -11.09 12.77 3.93
CA VAL A 232 -10.59 13.05 2.58
C VAL A 232 -11.66 13.77 1.75
N GLU A 233 -12.92 13.35 1.84
CA GLU A 233 -14.05 13.99 1.17
C GLU A 233 -14.21 15.46 1.60
N ALA A 234 -14.14 15.75 2.89
CA ALA A 234 -14.25 17.12 3.40
C ALA A 234 -13.18 18.05 2.81
N GLN A 235 -11.96 17.53 2.68
CA GLN A 235 -10.86 18.28 2.09
C GLN A 235 -10.97 18.44 0.58
N TRP A 236 -11.47 17.41 -0.10
CA TRP A 236 -11.74 17.49 -1.53
C TRP A 236 -12.66 18.66 -1.87
N ARG A 237 -13.71 18.85 -1.07
CA ARG A 237 -14.69 19.93 -1.24
C ARG A 237 -14.16 21.33 -0.89
N GLN A 238 -13.08 21.42 -0.10
CA GLN A 238 -12.46 22.70 0.27
C GLN A 238 -11.39 23.15 -0.73
N GLY A 239 -10.84 22.24 -1.53
CA GLY A 239 -9.78 22.51 -2.52
C GLY A 239 -10.28 22.67 -3.95
N THR A 240 -11.60 22.60 -4.17
CA THR A 240 -12.29 22.93 -5.43
C THR A 240 -12.97 24.26 -5.31
#